data_20e163147e43612d51757ae2a9c809a6
#
_entry.id   20e163147e43612d51757ae2a9c809a6
#
_cell.length_a   1.000
_cell.length_b   1.000
_cell.length_c   1.000
_cell.angle_alpha   90.00
_cell.angle_beta   90.00
_cell.angle_gamma   90.00
#
_symmetry.space_group_name_H-M   'P 1'
#
loop_
_entity.id
_entity.type
_entity.pdbx_description
1 polymer ?
#
loop_
_entity_poly.entity_id
_entity_poly.type
_entity_poly.pdbx_seq_one_letter_code
_entity_poly.pdbx_strand_id
1 'polypeptide(L)'
;MWGCGRRRRVVTLPWPSVPSAALPPSPHGPQRESHGLQATHRAPCRRPTARRGGARAPGGTCPRAPPTPPPAPQVGDAVPSVQLTAGTDTAIDLAELAGAGRTVVLFTVPGAFTPTCSGTHLPGFIKSAPDLKAAGADEVVCVAPNDAFVTAAWAASAGAEGAVTVLADPHNALAAAWGIVLDAEAKLGNKRVKRASFVLKDGKVAAAAVEPDGGGATCSLAAPTLAELKRVLAAA
;
A
#
# COMPACT_ATOMS: atom_id res chain seq x y z
N MET A 1 -49.08 -5.35 -28.84
CA MET A 1 -48.08 -5.08 -29.91
C MET A 1 -46.78 -4.81 -29.20
N TRP A 2 -45.96 -5.78 -28.99
CA TRP A 2 -44.79 -6.23 -29.70
C TRP A 2 -43.65 -5.20 -29.64
N GLY A 3 -42.66 -5.42 -28.77
CA GLY A 3 -41.39 -4.76 -28.72
C GLY A 3 -40.29 -5.79 -28.46
N CYS A 4 -39.64 -6.20 -29.54
CA CYS A 4 -38.60 -7.24 -29.61
C CYS A 4 -37.29 -6.79 -28.94
N GLY A 5 -36.91 -7.38 -27.80
CA GLY A 5 -35.63 -7.20 -27.15
C GLY A 5 -34.55 -7.97 -27.88
N ARG A 6 -33.63 -7.30 -28.56
CA ARG A 6 -32.42 -7.88 -29.16
C ARG A 6 -31.42 -8.25 -28.06
N ARG A 7 -31.24 -9.50 -27.79
CA ARG A 7 -30.12 -10.05 -26.99
C ARG A 7 -28.82 -9.86 -27.80
N ARG A 8 -27.91 -9.05 -27.31
CA ARG A 8 -26.55 -8.98 -27.85
C ARG A 8 -25.80 -10.25 -27.45
N ARG A 9 -25.36 -11.02 -28.44
CA ARG A 9 -24.45 -12.15 -28.26
C ARG A 9 -23.09 -11.58 -27.85
N VAL A 10 -22.60 -11.97 -26.66
CA VAL A 10 -21.22 -11.77 -26.28
C VAL A 10 -20.40 -12.81 -27.04
N VAL A 11 -19.59 -12.34 -27.99
CA VAL A 11 -18.62 -13.19 -28.71
C VAL A 11 -17.39 -13.26 -27.82
N THR A 12 -17.22 -14.37 -27.10
CA THR A 12 -15.97 -14.72 -26.43
C THR A 12 -15.00 -15.27 -27.48
N LEU A 13 -13.98 -14.47 -27.82
CA LEU A 13 -12.85 -14.95 -28.61
C LEU A 13 -11.95 -15.78 -27.69
N PRO A 14 -11.56 -17.02 -28.09
CA PRO A 14 -10.62 -17.80 -27.31
C PRO A 14 -9.21 -17.18 -27.41
N TRP A 15 -8.59 -17.00 -26.25
CA TRP A 15 -7.20 -16.56 -26.14
C TRP A 15 -6.27 -17.62 -26.73
N PRO A 16 -5.27 -17.27 -27.57
CA PRO A 16 -4.35 -18.24 -28.12
C PRO A 16 -3.52 -18.88 -26.99
N SER A 17 -3.52 -20.20 -26.94
CA SER A 17 -2.68 -21.00 -26.03
C SER A 17 -1.21 -20.75 -26.34
N VAL A 18 -0.46 -20.17 -25.39
CA VAL A 18 0.98 -20.02 -25.49
C VAL A 18 1.62 -21.39 -25.22
N PRO A 19 2.43 -21.95 -26.15
CA PRO A 19 3.12 -23.21 -25.88
C PRO A 19 4.14 -23.01 -24.77
N SER A 20 4.13 -23.92 -23.79
CA SER A 20 5.11 -24.00 -22.70
C SER A 20 6.47 -24.36 -23.30
N ALA A 21 7.31 -23.33 -23.53
CA ALA A 21 8.71 -23.53 -23.87
C ALA A 21 9.49 -23.78 -22.57
N ALA A 22 10.09 -24.95 -22.47
CA ALA A 22 10.99 -25.30 -21.39
C ALA A 22 12.18 -24.34 -21.37
N LEU A 23 12.42 -23.70 -20.22
CA LEU A 23 13.58 -22.84 -20.00
C LEU A 23 14.85 -23.70 -20.01
N PRO A 24 15.93 -23.27 -20.70
CA PRO A 24 17.23 -23.93 -20.63
C PRO A 24 17.85 -23.78 -19.24
N PRO A 25 18.66 -24.74 -18.76
CA PRO A 25 19.30 -24.67 -17.46
C PRO A 25 20.34 -23.54 -17.41
N SER A 26 20.36 -22.81 -16.31
CA SER A 26 21.29 -21.71 -16.03
C SER A 26 22.73 -22.19 -15.95
N PRO A 27 23.70 -21.54 -16.61
CA PRO A 27 25.12 -21.92 -16.60
C PRO A 27 25.92 -21.19 -15.54
N HIS A 28 25.58 -21.22 -14.27
CA HIS A 28 26.48 -20.73 -13.22
C HIS A 28 26.45 -21.63 -12.00
N GLY A 29 27.54 -22.41 -11.88
CA GLY A 29 27.92 -23.10 -10.66
C GLY A 29 28.43 -22.11 -9.59
N PRO A 30 28.59 -22.56 -8.32
CA PRO A 30 28.88 -21.68 -7.19
C PRO A 30 30.33 -21.18 -7.24
N GLN A 31 30.56 -19.92 -7.50
CA GLN A 31 31.80 -19.25 -7.25
C GLN A 31 31.83 -18.78 -5.80
N ARG A 32 32.62 -19.46 -4.97
CA ARG A 32 33.10 -18.99 -3.67
C ARG A 32 34.16 -17.92 -3.92
N GLU A 33 33.88 -16.68 -3.67
CA GLU A 33 34.94 -15.68 -3.42
C GLU A 33 34.76 -15.09 -2.04
N SER A 34 35.73 -15.44 -1.22
CA SER A 34 36.01 -14.86 0.07
C SER A 34 36.68 -13.50 -0.12
N HIS A 35 36.02 -12.42 0.14
CA HIS A 35 36.64 -11.11 0.30
C HIS A 35 36.49 -10.63 1.73
N GLY A 36 37.69 -10.47 2.35
CA GLY A 36 37.90 -10.08 3.73
C GLY A 36 37.29 -8.72 4.06
N LEU A 37 36.73 -8.67 5.24
CA LEU A 37 36.30 -7.44 5.90
C LEU A 37 37.55 -6.56 6.15
N GLN A 38 37.67 -5.45 5.45
CA GLN A 38 38.49 -4.33 5.89
C GLN A 38 37.60 -3.33 6.64
N ALA A 39 37.81 -3.32 7.95
CA ALA A 39 37.26 -2.31 8.83
C ALA A 39 37.89 -0.95 8.51
N THR A 40 37.15 -0.03 7.91
CA THR A 40 37.58 1.36 7.79
C THR A 40 37.28 2.10 9.09
N HIS A 41 38.36 2.37 9.85
CA HIS A 41 38.35 3.26 11.00
C HIS A 41 37.82 4.65 10.63
N ARG A 42 36.70 5.06 11.23
CA ARG A 42 36.24 6.45 11.24
C ARG A 42 37.23 7.29 12.06
N ALA A 43 37.90 8.21 11.40
CA ALA A 43 38.67 9.26 12.04
C ALA A 43 37.76 10.22 12.80
N PRO A 44 38.12 10.67 14.01
CA PRO A 44 37.35 11.66 14.74
C PRO A 44 37.48 13.05 14.11
N CYS A 45 36.36 13.74 13.91
CA CYS A 45 36.33 15.15 13.50
C CYS A 45 37.07 16.00 14.54
N ARG A 46 38.25 16.49 14.18
CA ARG A 46 38.96 17.52 14.93
C ARG A 46 38.23 18.85 14.76
N ARG A 47 37.86 19.48 15.89
CA ARG A 47 37.43 20.87 15.96
C ARG A 47 38.55 21.78 15.45
N PRO A 48 38.31 22.72 14.51
CA PRO A 48 39.28 23.75 14.20
C PRO A 48 39.28 24.82 15.30
N THR A 49 40.47 25.08 15.86
CA THR A 49 40.74 26.19 16.76
C THR A 49 40.61 27.51 16.00
N ALA A 50 39.91 28.47 16.59
CA ALA A 50 39.66 29.78 16.03
C ALA A 50 40.95 30.57 15.76
N ARG A 51 41.21 30.90 14.48
CA ARG A 51 42.11 32.03 14.12
C ARG A 51 41.25 33.23 13.74
N ARG A 52 41.45 34.32 14.44
CA ARG A 52 40.90 35.64 14.13
C ARG A 52 41.49 36.14 12.80
N GLY A 53 40.65 36.55 11.90
CA GLY A 53 41.07 37.20 10.64
C GLY A 53 39.86 37.27 9.70
N GLY A 54 39.25 38.43 9.53
CA GLY A 54 37.98 38.64 8.88
C GLY A 54 38.02 38.38 7.37
N ALA A 55 36.99 37.75 6.90
CA ALA A 55 36.34 37.97 5.61
C ALA A 55 34.92 37.37 5.76
N ARG A 56 33.89 38.19 5.64
CA ARG A 56 32.49 37.81 5.67
C ARG A 56 32.22 37.02 4.39
N ALA A 57 32.16 35.70 4.52
CA ALA A 57 31.73 34.85 3.41
C ALA A 57 30.22 35.07 3.10
N PRO A 58 29.79 35.12 1.83
CA PRO A 58 28.39 35.26 1.47
C PRO A 58 27.62 34.03 1.99
N GLY A 59 26.41 34.28 2.52
CA GLY A 59 25.57 33.37 3.25
C GLY A 59 25.36 32.01 2.52
N GLY A 60 26.09 31.03 3.00
CA GLY A 60 25.80 29.65 2.67
C GLY A 60 24.49 29.25 3.35
N THR A 61 23.43 29.05 2.57
CA THR A 61 22.22 28.41 3.04
C THR A 61 22.57 27.02 3.50
N CYS A 62 22.54 26.79 4.81
CA CYS A 62 22.62 25.42 5.34
C CYS A 62 21.56 24.56 4.65
N PRO A 63 21.92 23.37 4.14
CA PRO A 63 20.94 22.45 3.61
C PRO A 63 19.90 22.19 4.71
N ARG A 64 18.64 22.57 4.44
CA ARG A 64 17.54 22.30 5.36
C ARG A 64 17.47 20.78 5.55
N ALA A 65 17.54 20.32 6.79
CA ALA A 65 17.36 18.92 7.11
C ALA A 65 16.06 18.40 6.44
N PRO A 66 16.06 17.19 5.89
CA PRO A 66 14.85 16.62 5.29
C PRO A 66 13.73 16.63 6.34
N PRO A 67 12.49 16.95 5.96
CA PRO A 67 11.37 16.96 6.88
C PRO A 67 11.23 15.58 7.54
N THR A 68 11.04 15.57 8.85
CA THR A 68 10.73 14.34 9.59
C THR A 68 9.43 13.76 9.05
N PRO A 69 9.36 12.45 8.73
CA PRO A 69 8.11 11.85 8.27
C PRO A 69 7.03 12.02 9.35
N PRO A 70 5.75 12.21 8.95
CA PRO A 70 4.66 12.32 9.91
C PRO A 70 4.55 11.00 10.72
N PRO A 71 4.00 11.06 11.94
CA PRO A 71 3.70 9.84 12.70
C PRO A 71 2.63 9.01 11.98
N ALA A 72 2.56 7.71 12.32
CA ALA A 72 1.48 6.85 11.84
C ALA A 72 0.10 7.39 12.30
N PRO A 73 -0.97 7.22 11.50
CA PRO A 73 -2.26 7.80 11.78
C PRO A 73 -2.84 7.29 13.11
N GLN A 74 -3.42 8.19 13.87
CA GLN A 74 -4.06 7.94 15.14
C GLN A 74 -5.58 8.00 15.00
N VAL A 75 -6.29 7.38 15.94
CA VAL A 75 -7.76 7.51 16.03
C VAL A 75 -8.14 8.97 16.22
N GLY A 76 -9.03 9.46 15.37
CA GLY A 76 -9.49 10.85 15.31
C GLY A 76 -8.82 11.69 14.22
N ASP A 77 -7.69 11.24 13.65
CA ASP A 77 -7.04 11.95 12.56
C ASP A 77 -7.93 12.00 11.31
N ALA A 78 -7.85 13.11 10.59
CA ALA A 78 -8.56 13.25 9.31
C ALA A 78 -7.96 12.34 8.24
N VAL A 79 -8.82 11.79 7.39
CA VAL A 79 -8.39 11.07 6.19
C VAL A 79 -7.77 12.08 5.21
N PRO A 80 -6.55 11.86 4.71
CA PRO A 80 -5.90 12.79 3.79
C PRO A 80 -6.56 12.75 2.40
N SER A 81 -6.63 13.90 1.74
CA SER A 81 -6.94 13.95 0.32
C SER A 81 -5.74 13.42 -0.46
N VAL A 82 -5.88 12.22 -0.97
CA VAL A 82 -4.86 11.52 -1.78
C VAL A 82 -5.55 10.94 -2.99
N GLN A 83 -5.01 11.25 -4.17
CA GLN A 83 -5.50 10.70 -5.43
C GLN A 83 -4.96 9.29 -5.65
N LEU A 84 -5.85 8.33 -5.74
CA LEU A 84 -5.61 6.92 -6.02
C LEU A 84 -6.28 6.54 -7.34
N THR A 85 -5.87 5.43 -7.94
CA THR A 85 -6.47 5.00 -9.21
C THR A 85 -7.19 3.67 -9.04
N ALA A 86 -8.48 3.64 -9.42
CA ALA A 86 -9.28 2.42 -9.52
C ALA A 86 -9.28 1.92 -10.96
N GLY A 87 -9.21 0.60 -11.14
CA GLY A 87 -9.09 0.04 -12.49
C GLY A 87 -7.82 0.54 -13.16
N THR A 88 -7.93 1.04 -14.40
CA THR A 88 -6.78 1.52 -15.19
C THR A 88 -6.69 3.05 -15.30
N ASP A 89 -7.78 3.79 -15.03
CA ASP A 89 -7.88 5.21 -15.38
C ASP A 89 -8.81 6.04 -14.47
N THR A 90 -9.51 5.43 -13.53
CA THR A 90 -10.48 6.15 -12.69
C THR A 90 -9.78 6.72 -11.46
N ALA A 91 -9.64 8.04 -11.38
CA ALA A 91 -9.11 8.73 -10.21
C ALA A 91 -10.15 8.77 -9.08
N ILE A 92 -9.71 8.43 -7.87
CA ILE A 92 -10.52 8.46 -6.64
C ILE A 92 -9.76 9.22 -5.57
N ASP A 93 -10.39 10.25 -5.00
CA ASP A 93 -9.87 10.91 -3.79
C ASP A 93 -10.28 10.12 -2.55
N LEU A 94 -9.30 9.76 -1.71
CA LEU A 94 -9.54 8.96 -0.51
C LEU A 94 -10.39 9.69 0.54
N ALA A 95 -10.23 11.01 0.68
CA ALA A 95 -11.02 11.78 1.63
C ALA A 95 -12.49 11.89 1.19
N GLU A 96 -12.75 11.98 -0.12
CA GLU A 96 -14.11 11.94 -0.67
C GLU A 96 -14.73 10.54 -0.50
N LEU A 97 -13.96 9.50 -0.78
CA LEU A 97 -14.41 8.11 -0.62
C LEU A 97 -14.84 7.80 0.81
N ALA A 98 -14.09 8.29 1.80
CA ALA A 98 -14.36 8.11 3.23
C ALA A 98 -15.18 9.25 3.85
N GLY A 99 -15.79 10.11 3.06
CA GLY A 99 -16.48 11.34 3.48
C GLY A 99 -17.63 11.11 4.45
N ALA A 100 -18.37 12.20 4.72
CA ALA A 100 -19.44 12.21 5.71
C ALA A 100 -20.53 11.14 5.44
N GLY A 101 -20.96 10.46 6.49
CA GLY A 101 -21.95 9.40 6.44
C GLY A 101 -21.43 8.06 5.92
N ARG A 102 -20.14 7.94 5.62
CA ARG A 102 -19.55 6.69 5.10
C ARG A 102 -18.65 5.99 6.12
N THR A 103 -18.74 4.68 6.11
CA THR A 103 -17.85 3.79 6.86
C THR A 103 -17.06 2.94 5.86
N VAL A 104 -15.76 3.15 5.75
CA VAL A 104 -14.89 2.46 4.82
C VAL A 104 -13.88 1.62 5.59
N VAL A 105 -13.77 0.34 5.24
CA VAL A 105 -12.65 -0.51 5.69
C VAL A 105 -11.56 -0.44 4.65
N LEU A 106 -10.43 0.16 5.02
CA LEU A 106 -9.27 0.29 4.17
C LEU A 106 -8.12 -0.57 4.67
N PHE A 107 -7.46 -1.30 3.80
CA PHE A 107 -6.21 -1.97 4.13
C PHE A 107 -5.14 -1.72 3.07
N THR A 108 -3.89 -1.73 3.52
CA THR A 108 -2.73 -1.47 2.66
C THR A 108 -1.85 -2.72 2.56
N VAL A 109 -1.24 -2.91 1.40
CA VAL A 109 -0.33 -4.04 1.14
C VAL A 109 0.99 -3.54 0.55
N PRO A 110 2.15 -4.13 0.94
CA PRO A 110 3.46 -3.75 0.38
C PRO A 110 3.60 -3.99 -1.13
N GLY A 111 2.78 -4.84 -1.73
CA GLY A 111 2.82 -5.03 -3.17
C GLY A 111 1.90 -6.13 -3.69
N ALA A 112 1.29 -5.87 -4.85
CA ALA A 112 0.56 -6.86 -5.62
C ALA A 112 1.47 -8.04 -5.98
N PHE A 113 0.90 -9.24 -6.12
CA PHE A 113 1.58 -10.50 -6.45
C PHE A 113 2.70 -10.92 -5.47
N THR A 114 2.85 -10.27 -4.31
CA THR A 114 3.77 -10.76 -3.28
C THR A 114 3.13 -11.86 -2.44
N PRO A 115 3.92 -12.80 -1.86
CA PRO A 115 3.37 -14.01 -1.25
C PRO A 115 2.29 -13.77 -0.20
N THR A 116 2.56 -12.94 0.82
CA THR A 116 1.61 -12.68 1.91
C THR A 116 0.39 -11.86 1.45
N CYS A 117 0.63 -10.88 0.54
CA CYS A 117 -0.46 -10.04 0.03
C CYS A 117 -1.46 -10.85 -0.81
N SER A 118 -0.95 -11.76 -1.66
CA SER A 118 -1.78 -12.57 -2.56
C SER A 118 -2.27 -13.88 -1.94
N GLY A 119 -1.51 -14.45 -1.01
CA GLY A 119 -1.86 -15.75 -0.41
C GLY A 119 -2.74 -15.65 0.83
N THR A 120 -2.70 -14.51 1.55
CA THR A 120 -3.37 -14.39 2.84
C THR A 120 -4.20 -13.12 2.98
N HIS A 121 -3.60 -11.96 2.73
CA HIS A 121 -4.21 -10.68 3.12
C HIS A 121 -5.42 -10.35 2.26
N LEU A 122 -5.24 -10.18 0.94
CA LEU A 122 -6.35 -9.89 0.02
C LEU A 122 -7.42 -10.99 0.01
N PRO A 123 -7.08 -12.30 -0.09
CA PRO A 123 -8.09 -13.36 -0.03
C PRO A 123 -8.87 -13.38 1.28
N GLY A 124 -8.22 -13.05 2.40
CA GLY A 124 -8.87 -12.93 3.71
C GLY A 124 -9.94 -11.84 3.72
N PHE A 125 -9.66 -10.66 3.16
CA PHE A 125 -10.64 -9.58 3.04
C PHE A 125 -11.73 -9.90 2.02
N ILE A 126 -11.42 -10.52 0.90
CA ILE A 126 -12.43 -10.96 -0.08
C ILE A 126 -13.44 -11.91 0.58
N LYS A 127 -12.94 -12.92 1.32
CA LYS A 127 -13.79 -13.87 2.04
C LYS A 127 -14.64 -13.20 3.12
N SER A 128 -14.09 -12.20 3.81
CA SER A 128 -14.77 -11.49 4.91
C SER A 128 -15.58 -10.28 4.43
N ALA A 129 -15.55 -9.92 3.16
CA ALA A 129 -16.25 -8.74 2.64
C ALA A 129 -17.77 -8.77 2.90
N PRO A 130 -18.48 -9.91 2.76
CA PRO A 130 -19.89 -9.98 3.13
C PRO A 130 -20.13 -9.67 4.61
N ASP A 131 -19.30 -10.18 5.51
CA ASP A 131 -19.42 -9.94 6.96
C ASP A 131 -19.08 -8.51 7.33
N LEU A 132 -18.08 -7.90 6.68
CA LEU A 132 -17.72 -6.49 6.85
C LEU A 132 -18.86 -5.57 6.40
N LYS A 133 -19.46 -5.84 5.25
CA LYS A 133 -20.61 -5.09 4.74
C LYS A 133 -21.84 -5.28 5.62
N ALA A 134 -22.13 -6.50 6.07
CA ALA A 134 -23.22 -6.79 7.01
C ALA A 134 -23.00 -6.11 8.37
N ALA A 135 -21.76 -5.93 8.80
CA ALA A 135 -21.41 -5.19 10.01
C ALA A 135 -21.52 -3.67 9.87
N GLY A 136 -21.76 -3.13 8.65
CA GLY A 136 -21.99 -1.71 8.40
C GLY A 136 -20.85 -1.00 7.65
N ALA A 137 -19.92 -1.72 7.01
CA ALA A 137 -18.99 -1.13 6.08
C ALA A 137 -19.68 -0.87 4.73
N ASP A 138 -19.65 0.36 4.25
CA ASP A 138 -20.15 0.72 2.91
C ASP A 138 -19.24 0.16 1.84
N GLU A 139 -17.92 0.17 2.09
CA GLU A 139 -16.93 -0.28 1.13
C GLU A 139 -15.71 -0.91 1.81
N VAL A 140 -15.10 -1.88 1.12
CA VAL A 140 -13.83 -2.51 1.51
C VAL A 140 -12.80 -2.19 0.44
N VAL A 141 -11.72 -1.53 0.83
CA VAL A 141 -10.73 -0.95 -0.09
C VAL A 141 -9.34 -1.49 0.22
N CYS A 142 -8.63 -1.91 -0.82
CA CYS A 142 -7.22 -2.29 -0.77
C CYS A 142 -6.38 -1.23 -1.48
N VAL A 143 -5.32 -0.73 -0.85
CA VAL A 143 -4.36 0.17 -1.51
C VAL A 143 -3.04 -0.55 -1.70
N ALA A 144 -2.54 -0.58 -2.93
CA ALA A 144 -1.27 -1.19 -3.30
C ALA A 144 -0.34 -0.18 -4.00
N PRO A 145 0.97 -0.18 -3.68
CA PRO A 145 1.95 0.75 -4.25
C PRO A 145 2.45 0.30 -5.63
N ASN A 146 1.56 -0.26 -6.41
CA ASN A 146 1.79 -0.69 -7.80
C ASN A 146 1.02 0.25 -8.73
N ASP A 147 1.39 0.22 -10.02
CA ASP A 147 0.63 0.94 -11.03
C ASP A 147 -0.77 0.35 -11.25
N ALA A 148 -1.60 1.11 -11.94
CA ALA A 148 -3.00 0.78 -12.16
C ALA A 148 -3.21 -0.51 -12.96
N PHE A 149 -2.34 -0.81 -13.92
CA PHE A 149 -2.44 -2.03 -14.74
C PHE A 149 -2.13 -3.27 -13.90
N VAL A 150 -1.07 -3.21 -13.08
CA VAL A 150 -0.70 -4.31 -12.17
C VAL A 150 -1.78 -4.54 -11.11
N THR A 151 -2.33 -3.48 -10.50
CA THR A 151 -3.37 -3.61 -9.48
C THR A 151 -4.67 -4.16 -10.06
N ALA A 152 -5.07 -3.72 -11.26
CA ALA A 152 -6.25 -4.24 -11.95
C ALA A 152 -6.10 -5.73 -12.30
N ALA A 153 -4.95 -6.13 -12.86
CA ALA A 153 -4.68 -7.53 -13.16
C ALA A 153 -4.63 -8.40 -11.89
N TRP A 154 -4.06 -7.87 -10.80
CA TRP A 154 -4.01 -8.56 -9.51
C TRP A 154 -5.40 -8.72 -8.89
N ALA A 155 -6.22 -7.68 -8.90
CA ALA A 155 -7.61 -7.73 -8.43
C ALA A 155 -8.42 -8.80 -9.18
N ALA A 156 -8.31 -8.82 -10.52
CA ALA A 156 -8.98 -9.80 -11.36
C ALA A 156 -8.50 -11.23 -11.05
N SER A 157 -7.19 -11.44 -10.91
CA SER A 157 -6.60 -12.75 -10.60
C SER A 157 -7.01 -13.29 -9.23
N ALA A 158 -7.26 -12.40 -8.27
CA ALA A 158 -7.69 -12.73 -6.92
C ALA A 158 -9.22 -12.89 -6.77
N GLY A 159 -10.00 -12.56 -7.80
CA GLY A 159 -11.47 -12.54 -7.73
C GLY A 159 -12.00 -11.46 -6.78
N ALA A 160 -11.35 -10.29 -6.73
CA ALA A 160 -11.71 -9.21 -5.81
C ALA A 160 -12.98 -8.44 -6.24
N GLU A 161 -13.42 -8.61 -7.50
CA GLU A 161 -14.54 -7.87 -8.08
C GLU A 161 -15.82 -7.99 -7.23
N GLY A 162 -16.46 -6.86 -6.94
CA GLY A 162 -17.68 -6.78 -6.12
C GLY A 162 -17.47 -6.98 -4.60
N ALA A 163 -16.30 -7.50 -4.19
CA ALA A 163 -15.97 -7.73 -2.79
C ALA A 163 -15.03 -6.63 -2.24
N VAL A 164 -13.92 -6.37 -2.93
CA VAL A 164 -12.88 -5.42 -2.52
C VAL A 164 -12.51 -4.53 -3.70
N THR A 165 -12.56 -3.23 -3.51
CA THR A 165 -12.05 -2.25 -4.48
C THR A 165 -10.54 -2.12 -4.33
N VAL A 166 -9.77 -2.47 -5.36
CA VAL A 166 -8.30 -2.36 -5.32
C VAL A 166 -7.86 -1.07 -5.99
N LEU A 167 -7.14 -0.23 -5.25
CA LEU A 167 -6.65 1.07 -5.68
C LEU A 167 -5.13 1.07 -5.82
N ALA A 168 -4.65 1.72 -6.86
CA ALA A 168 -3.23 1.91 -7.14
C ALA A 168 -2.71 3.21 -6.50
N ASP A 169 -1.56 3.13 -5.83
CA ASP A 169 -0.79 4.26 -5.30
C ASP A 169 0.69 4.15 -5.72
N PRO A 170 1.02 4.30 -7.02
CA PRO A 170 2.37 4.09 -7.51
C PRO A 170 3.40 5.08 -6.94
N HIS A 171 2.94 6.20 -6.43
CA HIS A 171 3.78 7.23 -5.84
C HIS A 171 3.92 7.11 -4.32
N ASN A 172 3.29 6.12 -3.67
CA ASN A 172 3.22 5.98 -2.21
C ASN A 172 2.71 7.26 -1.52
N ALA A 173 1.77 7.97 -2.15
CA ALA A 173 1.24 9.22 -1.64
C ALA A 173 0.52 9.03 -0.31
N LEU A 174 -0.28 7.96 -0.18
CA LEU A 174 -0.93 7.58 1.07
C LEU A 174 0.10 7.20 2.14
N ALA A 175 1.12 6.41 1.76
CA ALA A 175 2.17 6.01 2.70
C ALA A 175 2.94 7.21 3.25
N ALA A 176 3.23 8.20 2.39
CA ALA A 176 3.89 9.43 2.78
C ALA A 176 3.00 10.31 3.67
N ALA A 177 1.72 10.48 3.31
CA ALA A 177 0.77 11.28 4.07
C ALA A 177 0.54 10.73 5.49
N TRP A 178 0.54 9.41 5.64
CA TRP A 178 0.32 8.74 6.92
C TRP A 178 1.61 8.27 7.62
N GLY A 179 2.80 8.59 7.12
CA GLY A 179 4.06 8.18 7.75
C GLY A 179 4.26 6.66 7.87
N ILE A 180 3.57 5.88 7.06
CA ILE A 180 3.63 4.40 7.04
C ILE A 180 4.45 3.88 5.87
N VAL A 181 5.52 4.59 5.52
CA VAL A 181 6.46 4.15 4.48
C VAL A 181 7.28 2.97 5.00
N LEU A 182 7.34 1.92 4.19
CA LEU A 182 8.18 0.74 4.38
C LEU A 182 9.40 0.85 3.47
N ASP A 183 10.59 0.79 4.03
CA ASP A 183 11.80 0.59 3.24
C ASP A 183 11.87 -0.87 2.79
N ALA A 184 11.63 -1.07 1.51
CA ALA A 184 11.66 -2.39 0.86
C ALA A 184 12.66 -2.41 -0.31
N GLU A 185 13.58 -1.44 -0.37
CA GLU A 185 14.52 -1.29 -1.49
C GLU A 185 15.33 -2.56 -1.75
N ALA A 186 15.80 -3.22 -0.69
CA ALA A 186 16.58 -4.45 -0.81
C ALA A 186 15.81 -5.63 -1.41
N LYS A 187 14.48 -5.68 -1.24
CA LYS A 187 13.65 -6.83 -1.69
C LYS A 187 12.79 -6.50 -2.90
N LEU A 188 12.29 -5.29 -2.99
CA LEU A 188 11.29 -4.88 -3.99
C LEU A 188 11.77 -3.71 -4.86
N GLY A 189 13.02 -3.25 -4.66
CA GLY A 189 13.65 -2.22 -5.47
C GLY A 189 13.22 -0.79 -5.20
N ASN A 190 12.28 -0.56 -4.29
CA ASN A 190 11.80 0.77 -3.91
C ASN A 190 11.13 0.79 -2.54
N LYS A 191 10.77 1.99 -2.07
CA LYS A 191 9.93 2.18 -0.89
C LYS A 191 8.50 1.75 -1.18
N ARG A 192 7.83 1.23 -0.17
CA ARG A 192 6.48 0.69 -0.23
C ARG A 192 5.62 1.26 0.91
N VAL A 193 4.35 0.93 0.93
CA VAL A 193 3.48 1.16 2.07
C VAL A 193 3.61 0.00 3.05
N LYS A 194 3.59 0.28 4.36
CA LYS A 194 3.47 -0.76 5.39
C LYS A 194 2.13 -1.49 5.26
N ARG A 195 2.11 -2.75 5.65
CA ARG A 195 0.85 -3.47 5.78
C ARG A 195 0.08 -2.91 6.98
N ALA A 196 -1.17 -2.55 6.75
CA ALA A 196 -2.03 -2.00 7.78
C ALA A 196 -3.51 -2.22 7.44
N SER A 197 -4.39 -2.04 8.42
CA SER A 197 -5.83 -1.92 8.22
C SER A 197 -6.40 -0.78 9.04
N PHE A 198 -7.44 -0.15 8.51
CA PHE A 198 -8.09 1.01 9.09
C PHE A 198 -9.60 0.88 8.98
N VAL A 199 -10.30 1.38 9.97
CA VAL A 199 -11.73 1.70 9.87
C VAL A 199 -11.82 3.21 9.76
N LEU A 200 -12.34 3.68 8.65
CA LEU A 200 -12.56 5.11 8.37
C LEU A 200 -14.06 5.39 8.54
N LYS A 201 -14.40 6.41 9.28
CA LYS A 201 -15.79 6.82 9.49
C LYS A 201 -15.89 8.34 9.46
N ASP A 202 -16.83 8.86 8.68
CA ASP A 202 -17.10 10.31 8.59
C ASP A 202 -15.85 11.14 8.28
N GLY A 203 -14.97 10.66 7.39
CA GLY A 203 -13.73 11.35 7.01
C GLY A 203 -12.62 11.26 8.04
N LYS A 204 -12.73 10.41 9.06
CA LYS A 204 -11.74 10.25 10.14
C LYS A 204 -11.32 8.80 10.30
N VAL A 205 -10.13 8.62 10.84
CA VAL A 205 -9.62 7.32 11.27
C VAL A 205 -10.32 6.93 12.59
N ALA A 206 -11.19 5.94 12.55
CA ALA A 206 -11.90 5.44 13.73
C ALA A 206 -11.17 4.26 14.40
N ALA A 207 -10.41 3.47 13.63
CA ALA A 207 -9.47 2.47 14.15
C ALA A 207 -8.29 2.31 13.17
N ALA A 208 -7.12 1.98 13.72
CA ALA A 208 -5.89 1.78 12.94
C ALA A 208 -5.11 0.58 13.52
N ALA A 209 -4.64 -0.30 12.64
CA ALA A 209 -3.76 -1.41 12.96
C ALA A 209 -2.64 -1.46 11.92
N VAL A 210 -1.43 -1.05 12.32
CA VAL A 210 -0.24 -1.03 11.46
C VAL A 210 0.70 -2.12 11.93
N GLU A 211 1.15 -2.99 11.02
CA GLU A 211 2.11 -4.05 11.36
C GLU A 211 3.44 -3.45 11.83
N PRO A 212 3.96 -3.88 13.00
CA PRO A 212 5.15 -3.26 13.59
C PRO A 212 6.39 -3.35 12.70
N ASP A 213 6.59 -4.47 12.01
CA ASP A 213 7.69 -4.69 11.06
C ASP A 213 7.36 -4.19 9.63
N GLY A 214 6.14 -3.69 9.44
CA GLY A 214 5.62 -3.18 8.16
C GLY A 214 5.27 -4.25 7.13
N GLY A 215 5.68 -5.49 7.30
CA GLY A 215 5.46 -6.59 6.35
C GLY A 215 4.70 -7.79 6.92
N GLY A 216 4.64 -7.92 8.24
CA GLY A 216 3.90 -8.97 8.95
C GLY A 216 2.41 -9.00 8.61
N ALA A 217 1.72 -10.00 9.12
CA ALA A 217 0.29 -10.16 8.92
C ALA A 217 -0.33 -10.74 10.21
N THR A 218 -0.53 -9.88 11.19
CA THR A 218 -1.02 -10.23 12.53
C THR A 218 -2.24 -9.40 12.92
N CYS A 219 -2.04 -8.10 13.17
CA CYS A 219 -3.09 -7.20 13.63
C CYS A 219 -3.94 -6.60 12.49
N SER A 220 -3.41 -6.57 11.26
CA SER A 220 -4.06 -5.95 10.08
C SER A 220 -4.92 -6.92 9.25
N LEU A 221 -5.10 -8.15 9.70
CA LEU A 221 -5.91 -9.16 9.01
C LEU A 221 -7.41 -8.86 9.08
N ALA A 222 -8.20 -9.49 8.19
CA ALA A 222 -9.64 -9.26 8.08
C ALA A 222 -10.42 -9.53 9.39
N ALA A 223 -10.08 -10.60 10.13
CA ALA A 223 -10.79 -10.94 11.36
C ALA A 223 -10.60 -9.91 12.50
N PRO A 224 -9.37 -9.48 12.85
CA PRO A 224 -9.16 -8.35 13.75
C PRO A 224 -9.86 -7.07 13.28
N THR A 225 -9.78 -6.76 11.98
CA THR A 225 -10.40 -5.55 11.41
C THR A 225 -11.94 -5.58 11.54
N LEU A 226 -12.58 -6.74 11.34
CA LEU A 226 -14.01 -6.91 11.54
C LEU A 226 -14.41 -6.70 13.01
N ALA A 227 -13.60 -7.19 13.95
CA ALA A 227 -13.83 -6.96 15.37
C ALA A 227 -13.75 -5.45 15.72
N GLU A 228 -12.75 -4.74 15.19
CA GLU A 228 -12.61 -3.30 15.37
C GLU A 228 -13.77 -2.52 14.73
N LEU A 229 -14.20 -2.89 13.51
CA LEU A 229 -15.36 -2.28 12.86
C LEU A 229 -16.61 -2.37 13.76
N LYS A 230 -16.90 -3.56 14.26
CA LYS A 230 -18.05 -3.78 15.17
C LYS A 230 -17.93 -2.93 16.44
N ARG A 231 -16.73 -2.83 17.03
CA ARG A 231 -16.46 -2.00 18.21
C ARG A 231 -16.70 -0.51 17.93
N VAL A 232 -16.21 0.00 16.79
CA VAL A 232 -16.38 1.39 16.36
C VAL A 232 -17.85 1.74 16.16
N LEU A 233 -18.62 0.85 15.52
CA LEU A 233 -20.02 1.11 15.22
C LEU A 233 -20.93 0.93 16.45
N ALA A 234 -20.54 0.11 17.44
CA ALA A 234 -21.25 -0.02 18.70
C ALA A 234 -21.03 1.17 19.66
N ALA A 235 -19.94 1.93 19.47
CA ALA A 235 -19.60 3.10 20.28
C ALA A 235 -20.11 4.43 19.70
N ALA A 236 -20.76 4.41 18.56
CA ALA A 236 -21.29 5.56 17.81
C ALA A 236 -22.79 5.73 18.01
#